data_33c6088c065cd22a1721e9653e9738a3
#
_entry.id   33c6088c065cd22a1721e9653e9738a3
#
_cell.length_a   1.000
_cell.length_b   1.000
_cell.length_c   1.000
_cell.angle_alpha   90.00
_cell.angle_beta   90.00
_cell.angle_gamma   90.00
#
_symmetry.space_group_name_H-M   'P 1'
#
loop_
_entity.id
_entity.type
_entity.pdbx_description
1 polymer ?
#
loop_
_entity_poly.entity_id
_entity_poly.type
_entity_poly.pdbx_seq_one_letter_code
_entity_poly.pdbx_strand_id
1 'polypeptide(L)'
;MRNFITFSLFVLLSQNLYAQRFNTPLNLPNYDKKPIHFGFLIGINSLDFKITTVSNLEDEVFVIQSQNQKGFNLGIVSNIRLENQFDLRIIPTLSLAERKIFYVLNDDINLNNENKKIESTFIEIPISLKYKSDRYNNGRAYILTGIKYSLDLASQRNIDDNGLEIVKIKKDDFLFEIGLGIDFYLPYFKFSPELKTNFGFKNLVVNDGSIYSRSIKSLKTRGFTISFTFE
;
A
#
# COMPACT_ATOMS: atom_id res chain seq x y z
N MET A 1 0.97 38.02 -14.63
CA MET A 1 1.03 38.78 -13.36
C MET A 1 0.45 37.98 -12.17
N ARG A 2 -0.74 37.37 -12.26
CA ARG A 2 -1.37 36.61 -11.15
C ARG A 2 -0.49 35.46 -10.59
N ASN A 3 0.17 34.69 -11.45
CA ASN A 3 1.05 33.57 -11.02
C ASN A 3 2.38 34.05 -10.41
N PHE A 4 2.85 35.25 -10.75
CA PHE A 4 4.05 35.85 -10.17
C PHE A 4 3.79 36.36 -8.76
N ILE A 5 2.60 36.91 -8.53
CA ILE A 5 2.16 37.36 -7.19
C ILE A 5 1.99 36.20 -6.23
N THR A 6 1.41 35.07 -6.69
CA THR A 6 1.25 33.85 -5.88
C THR A 6 2.60 33.21 -5.53
N PHE A 7 3.55 33.19 -6.46
CA PHE A 7 4.90 32.68 -6.21
C PHE A 7 5.67 33.59 -5.23
N SER A 8 5.58 34.90 -5.39
CA SER A 8 6.20 35.89 -4.48
C SER A 8 5.62 35.79 -3.06
N LEU A 9 4.30 35.58 -2.92
CA LEU A 9 3.63 35.38 -1.64
C LEU A 9 4.09 34.09 -0.95
N PHE A 10 4.30 33.02 -1.71
CA PHE A 10 4.81 31.75 -1.20
C PHE A 10 6.25 31.87 -0.69
N VAL A 11 7.10 32.60 -1.40
CA VAL A 11 8.49 32.86 -0.99
C VAL A 11 8.55 33.75 0.26
N LEU A 12 7.64 34.74 0.40
CA LEU A 12 7.56 35.59 1.59
C LEU A 12 7.08 34.85 2.82
N LEU A 13 6.16 33.87 2.66
CA LEU A 13 5.68 33.02 3.75
C LEU A 13 6.76 32.03 4.23
N SER A 14 7.69 31.60 3.37
CA SER A 14 8.78 30.70 3.74
C SER A 14 9.87 31.36 4.60
N GLN A 15 9.97 32.66 4.62
CA GLN A 15 10.99 33.39 5.40
C GLN A 15 10.72 33.43 6.92
N ASN A 16 9.48 33.19 7.36
CA ASN A 16 9.13 33.21 8.78
C ASN A 16 9.36 31.86 9.49
N LEU A 17 9.91 30.86 8.80
CA LEU A 17 10.19 29.52 9.37
C LEU A 17 11.50 29.45 10.19
N TYR A 18 12.23 30.58 10.38
CA TYR A 18 13.25 30.66 11.41
C TYR A 18 12.61 30.79 12.81
N ALA A 19 11.69 29.90 13.09
CA ALA A 19 11.03 29.81 14.38
C ALA A 19 12.05 29.37 15.43
N GLN A 20 12.20 30.21 16.41
CA GLN A 20 12.75 30.07 17.76
C GLN A 20 13.23 28.64 18.09
N ARG A 21 14.54 28.50 18.32
CA ARG A 21 15.11 27.30 18.95
C ARG A 21 14.56 27.22 20.38
N PHE A 22 13.34 26.70 20.53
CA PHE A 22 12.91 26.21 21.81
C PHE A 22 13.77 24.98 22.13
N ASN A 23 14.57 25.05 23.18
CA ASN A 23 15.20 23.87 23.77
C ASN A 23 14.11 23.02 24.42
N THR A 24 13.30 22.35 23.58
CA THR A 24 12.32 21.37 24.06
C THR A 24 13.10 20.17 24.58
N PRO A 25 12.81 19.70 25.81
CA PRO A 25 13.46 18.51 26.32
C PRO A 25 13.24 17.33 25.37
N LEU A 26 14.30 16.56 25.12
CA LEU A 26 14.22 15.40 24.25
C LEU A 26 13.43 14.29 24.93
N ASN A 27 12.28 13.94 24.36
CA ASN A 27 11.52 12.75 24.75
C ASN A 27 12.27 11.48 24.32
N LEU A 28 12.21 10.43 25.09
CA LEU A 28 12.85 9.14 24.79
C LEU A 28 14.35 9.29 24.38
N PRO A 29 15.22 9.91 25.20
CA PRO A 29 16.58 10.25 24.79
C PRO A 29 17.47 9.03 24.49
N ASN A 30 17.14 7.86 25.05
CA ASN A 30 17.86 6.61 24.84
C ASN A 30 17.19 5.69 23.79
N TYR A 31 16.10 6.12 23.18
CA TYR A 31 15.38 5.30 22.20
C TYR A 31 16.30 4.89 21.05
N ASP A 32 16.95 5.84 20.43
CA ASP A 32 17.82 5.59 19.26
C ASP A 32 19.10 4.79 19.58
N LYS A 33 19.40 4.53 20.84
CA LYS A 33 20.55 3.71 21.25
C LYS A 33 20.24 2.22 21.29
N LYS A 34 18.97 1.85 21.40
CA LYS A 34 18.55 0.46 21.43
C LYS A 34 18.69 -0.18 20.05
N PRO A 35 19.21 -1.42 19.95
CA PRO A 35 19.40 -2.08 18.66
C PRO A 35 18.09 -2.56 18.03
N ILE A 36 17.08 -2.88 18.84
CA ILE A 36 15.80 -3.40 18.36
C ILE A 36 14.65 -2.67 19.05
N HIS A 37 13.63 -2.34 18.29
CA HIS A 37 12.37 -1.77 18.77
C HIS A 37 11.20 -2.61 18.28
N PHE A 38 10.20 -2.72 19.13
CA PHE A 38 8.94 -3.38 18.82
C PHE A 38 7.79 -2.41 18.94
N GLY A 39 6.73 -2.70 18.21
CA GLY A 39 5.54 -1.90 18.22
C GLY A 39 4.41 -2.55 17.46
N PHE A 40 3.37 -1.78 17.21
CA PHE A 40 2.25 -2.22 16.39
C PHE A 40 1.91 -1.19 15.32
N LEU A 41 1.27 -1.67 14.27
CA LEU A 41 0.82 -0.88 13.14
C LEU A 41 -0.69 -1.03 12.99
N ILE A 42 -1.35 0.11 12.81
CA ILE A 42 -2.74 0.18 12.36
C ILE A 42 -2.75 0.98 11.06
N GLY A 43 -3.51 0.54 10.07
CA GLY A 43 -3.56 1.25 8.79
C GLY A 43 -4.85 1.05 8.02
N ILE A 44 -5.06 1.95 7.08
CA ILE A 44 -6.11 1.85 6.06
C ILE A 44 -5.40 1.67 4.73
N ASN A 45 -5.79 0.64 3.99
CA ASN A 45 -5.30 0.41 2.64
C ASN A 45 -6.38 0.69 1.60
N SER A 46 -5.94 0.90 0.39
CA SER A 46 -6.77 0.94 -0.81
C SER A 46 -6.06 0.11 -1.87
N LEU A 47 -6.55 -1.10 -2.11
CA LEU A 47 -5.97 -2.01 -3.09
C LEU A 47 -6.75 -1.93 -4.40
N ASP A 48 -6.01 -2.04 -5.48
CA ASP A 48 -6.50 -1.96 -6.85
C ASP A 48 -5.72 -2.93 -7.74
N PHE A 49 -6.22 -3.17 -8.94
CA PHE A 49 -5.51 -3.91 -9.97
C PHE A 49 -5.10 -3.00 -11.12
N LYS A 50 -3.84 -3.11 -11.51
CA LYS A 50 -3.42 -2.64 -12.83
C LYS A 50 -3.74 -3.72 -13.84
N ILE A 51 -4.81 -3.51 -14.62
CA ILE A 51 -5.27 -4.42 -15.66
C ILE A 51 -4.63 -4.02 -16.99
N THR A 52 -4.15 -5.02 -17.73
CA THR A 52 -3.78 -4.88 -19.15
C THR A 52 -4.63 -5.87 -19.92
N THR A 53 -5.44 -5.39 -20.84
CA THR A 53 -6.34 -6.20 -21.68
C THR A 53 -5.60 -6.76 -22.89
N VAL A 54 -6.18 -7.76 -23.53
CA VAL A 54 -5.74 -8.28 -24.82
C VAL A 54 -6.14 -7.27 -25.91
N SER A 55 -5.34 -7.16 -26.98
CA SER A 55 -5.57 -6.18 -28.06
C SER A 55 -6.87 -6.41 -28.84
N ASN A 56 -7.29 -7.68 -28.96
CA ASN A 56 -8.58 -8.07 -29.52
C ASN A 56 -9.39 -8.65 -28.36
N LEU A 57 -10.21 -7.81 -27.72
CA LEU A 57 -11.24 -8.30 -26.80
C LEU A 57 -12.18 -9.22 -27.60
N GLU A 58 -12.63 -10.31 -26.99
CA GLU A 58 -13.69 -11.13 -27.58
C GLU A 58 -14.92 -10.24 -27.78
N ASP A 59 -15.72 -10.49 -28.82
CA ASP A 59 -16.87 -9.66 -29.20
C ASP A 59 -17.88 -9.47 -28.06
N GLU A 60 -17.80 -10.32 -27.03
CA GLU A 60 -18.66 -10.31 -25.85
C GLU A 60 -18.18 -9.38 -24.72
N VAL A 61 -16.93 -8.87 -24.73
CA VAL A 61 -16.37 -8.03 -23.64
C VAL A 61 -15.95 -6.66 -24.13
N PHE A 62 -16.65 -5.61 -23.70
CA PHE A 62 -16.37 -4.23 -24.10
C PHE A 62 -15.38 -3.50 -23.19
N VAL A 63 -15.57 -3.61 -21.87
CA VAL A 63 -14.79 -2.84 -20.89
C VAL A 63 -14.46 -3.70 -19.68
N ILE A 64 -13.20 -3.60 -19.25
CA ILE A 64 -12.73 -4.18 -17.98
C ILE A 64 -12.07 -3.06 -17.17
N GLN A 65 -12.62 -2.78 -16.00
CA GLN A 65 -12.09 -1.77 -15.10
C GLN A 65 -11.94 -2.32 -13.70
N SER A 66 -10.86 -1.95 -13.02
CA SER A 66 -10.71 -2.21 -11.61
C SER A 66 -11.25 -1.05 -10.78
N GLN A 67 -11.94 -1.38 -9.69
CA GLN A 67 -12.43 -0.41 -8.72
C GLN A 67 -11.74 -0.67 -7.39
N ASN A 68 -11.00 0.33 -6.93
CA ASN A 68 -10.35 0.26 -5.63
C ASN A 68 -11.38 0.25 -4.50
N GLN A 69 -11.11 -0.58 -3.50
CA GLN A 69 -11.89 -0.63 -2.27
C GLN A 69 -10.98 -0.36 -1.08
N LYS A 70 -11.56 0.13 -0.01
CA LYS A 70 -10.85 0.38 1.24
C LYS A 70 -10.73 -0.90 2.04
N GLY A 71 -9.61 -1.06 2.72
CA GLY A 71 -9.33 -2.16 3.61
C GLY A 71 -8.63 -1.68 4.88
N PHE A 72 -8.28 -2.62 5.75
CA PHE A 72 -7.69 -2.36 7.05
C PHE A 72 -6.48 -3.24 7.29
N ASN A 73 -5.44 -2.68 7.91
CA ASN A 73 -4.18 -3.36 8.21
C ASN A 73 -3.91 -3.35 9.71
N LEU A 74 -3.52 -4.50 10.24
CA LEU A 74 -2.99 -4.68 11.59
C LEU A 74 -1.64 -5.37 11.49
N GLY A 75 -0.61 -4.83 12.13
CA GLY A 75 0.73 -5.40 12.04
C GLY A 75 1.54 -5.26 13.32
N ILE A 76 2.57 -6.10 13.43
CA ILE A 76 3.56 -6.05 14.51
C ILE A 76 4.84 -5.47 13.91
N VAL A 77 5.30 -4.35 14.47
CA VAL A 77 6.52 -3.69 14.03
C VAL A 77 7.72 -4.32 14.72
N SER A 78 8.70 -4.72 13.92
CA SER A 78 10.03 -5.07 14.38
C SER A 78 11.03 -4.20 13.61
N ASN A 79 11.70 -3.30 14.32
CA ASN A 79 12.64 -2.34 13.76
C ASN A 79 14.04 -2.61 14.31
N ILE A 80 14.95 -3.01 13.45
CA ILE A 80 16.34 -3.34 13.78
C ILE A 80 17.21 -2.19 13.30
N ARG A 81 17.94 -1.57 14.22
CA ARG A 81 18.88 -0.51 13.89
C ARG A 81 20.13 -1.11 13.25
N LEU A 82 20.43 -0.70 12.02
CA LEU A 82 21.67 -1.05 11.34
C LEU A 82 22.75 0.00 11.60
N GLU A 83 22.38 1.26 11.38
CA GLU A 83 23.24 2.43 11.58
C GLU A 83 22.44 3.63 12.12
N ASN A 84 23.09 4.77 12.27
CA ASN A 84 22.43 5.98 12.78
C ASN A 84 21.25 6.42 11.91
N GLN A 85 21.39 6.29 10.59
CA GLN A 85 20.40 6.72 9.63
C GLN A 85 19.64 5.56 8.97
N PHE A 86 20.02 4.29 9.22
CA PHE A 86 19.42 3.13 8.57
C PHE A 86 18.86 2.14 9.56
N ASP A 87 17.60 1.77 9.38
CA ASP A 87 16.96 0.68 10.08
C ASP A 87 16.41 -0.35 9.08
N LEU A 88 16.46 -1.62 9.46
CA LEU A 88 15.74 -2.70 8.80
C LEU A 88 14.42 -2.91 9.53
N ARG A 89 13.30 -2.84 8.80
CA ARG A 89 11.96 -3.04 9.35
C ARG A 89 11.31 -4.28 8.76
N ILE A 90 10.76 -5.10 9.64
CA ILE A 90 9.96 -6.27 9.28
C ILE A 90 8.63 -6.12 10.01
N ILE A 91 7.52 -6.09 9.27
CA ILE A 91 6.18 -5.81 9.83
C ILE A 91 5.19 -6.89 9.37
N PRO A 92 5.18 -8.09 9.97
CA PRO A 92 4.11 -9.04 9.69
C PRO A 92 2.76 -8.36 9.90
N THR A 93 1.92 -8.38 8.87
CA THR A 93 0.68 -7.60 8.81
C THR A 93 -0.47 -8.49 8.34
N LEU A 94 -1.58 -8.46 9.06
CA LEU A 94 -2.87 -8.94 8.59
C LEU A 94 -3.56 -7.79 7.84
N SER A 95 -3.85 -8.00 6.57
CA SER A 95 -4.50 -7.03 5.70
C SER A 95 -5.85 -7.57 5.24
N LEU A 96 -6.91 -6.92 5.66
CA LEU A 96 -8.25 -7.18 5.17
C LEU A 96 -8.51 -6.22 4.01
N ALA A 97 -8.81 -6.75 2.84
CA ALA A 97 -9.00 -5.93 1.65
C ALA A 97 -10.07 -6.50 0.74
N GLU A 98 -10.72 -5.63 0.03
CA GLU A 98 -11.67 -5.96 -1.01
C GLU A 98 -11.20 -5.35 -2.31
N ARG A 99 -11.40 -6.03 -3.43
CA ARG A 99 -11.12 -5.54 -4.78
C ARG A 99 -12.29 -5.88 -5.68
N LYS A 100 -12.61 -5.00 -6.62
CA LYS A 100 -13.68 -5.23 -7.57
C LYS A 100 -13.16 -5.10 -8.99
N ILE A 101 -13.59 -6.02 -9.85
CA ILE A 101 -13.40 -5.92 -11.29
C ILE A 101 -14.76 -5.77 -11.91
N PHE A 102 -14.91 -4.71 -12.68
CA PHE A 102 -16.12 -4.37 -13.40
C PHE A 102 -15.96 -4.79 -14.85
N TYR A 103 -16.90 -5.59 -15.34
CA TYR A 103 -17.00 -6.01 -16.74
C TYR A 103 -18.25 -5.43 -17.36
N VAL A 104 -18.14 -4.96 -18.60
CA VAL A 104 -19.28 -4.65 -19.46
C VAL A 104 -19.31 -5.70 -20.55
N LEU A 105 -20.31 -6.56 -20.50
CA LEU A 105 -20.51 -7.62 -21.47
C LEU A 105 -21.52 -7.18 -22.54
N ASN A 106 -21.29 -7.59 -23.77
CA ASN A 106 -22.23 -7.40 -24.90
C ASN A 106 -23.01 -8.71 -25.08
N ASP A 107 -24.22 -8.74 -24.54
CA ASP A 107 -25.20 -9.72 -24.99
C ASP A 107 -25.96 -9.10 -26.20
N ASP A 108 -26.23 -9.86 -27.24
CA ASP A 108 -26.87 -9.42 -28.52
C ASP A 108 -28.11 -8.51 -28.36
N ILE A 109 -28.66 -8.43 -27.14
CA ILE A 109 -29.91 -7.68 -26.86
C ILE A 109 -29.68 -6.55 -25.84
N ASN A 110 -28.68 -6.67 -24.89
CA ASN A 110 -28.46 -5.68 -23.83
C ASN A 110 -27.00 -5.66 -23.35
N LEU A 111 -26.54 -4.47 -22.93
CA LEU A 111 -25.27 -4.33 -22.19
C LEU A 111 -25.47 -4.77 -20.74
N ASN A 112 -24.90 -5.87 -20.37
CA ASN A 112 -24.93 -6.37 -18.99
C ASN A 112 -23.70 -5.92 -18.22
N ASN A 113 -23.92 -5.28 -17.07
CA ASN A 113 -22.89 -4.82 -16.17
C ASN A 113 -22.65 -5.87 -15.08
N GLU A 114 -21.48 -6.49 -15.07
CA GLU A 114 -21.11 -7.45 -14.03
C GLU A 114 -20.01 -6.94 -13.11
N ASN A 115 -20.27 -7.03 -11.82
CA ASN A 115 -19.32 -6.70 -10.76
C ASN A 115 -18.78 -7.98 -10.13
N LYS A 116 -17.51 -8.29 -10.38
CA LYS A 116 -16.84 -9.42 -9.71
C LYS A 116 -16.10 -8.92 -8.49
N LYS A 117 -16.66 -9.22 -7.31
CA LYS A 117 -16.09 -8.85 -6.01
C LYS A 117 -15.10 -9.91 -5.56
N ILE A 118 -13.92 -9.50 -5.17
CA ILE A 118 -12.85 -10.35 -4.66
C ILE A 118 -12.51 -9.89 -3.24
N GLU A 119 -13.04 -10.59 -2.26
CA GLU A 119 -12.68 -10.41 -0.86
C GLU A 119 -11.37 -11.15 -0.61
N SER A 120 -10.43 -10.50 0.03
CA SER A 120 -9.11 -11.05 0.30
C SER A 120 -8.69 -10.77 1.73
N THR A 121 -8.15 -11.79 2.37
CA THR A 121 -7.49 -11.69 3.66
C THR A 121 -6.03 -12.04 3.46
N PHE A 122 -5.15 -11.04 3.52
CA PHE A 122 -3.73 -11.25 3.29
C PHE A 122 -2.95 -11.37 4.59
N ILE A 123 -1.99 -12.29 4.60
CA ILE A 123 -0.81 -12.19 5.45
C ILE A 123 0.29 -11.56 4.61
N GLU A 124 0.73 -10.39 5.02
CA GLU A 124 1.79 -9.63 4.36
C GLU A 124 3.05 -9.62 5.24
N ILE A 125 4.20 -9.80 4.62
CA ILE A 125 5.51 -9.73 5.29
C ILE A 125 6.38 -8.74 4.51
N PRO A 126 6.26 -7.43 4.79
CA PRO A 126 7.16 -6.44 4.24
C PRO A 126 8.52 -6.48 4.95
N ILE A 127 9.59 -6.40 4.17
CA ILE A 127 10.96 -6.21 4.61
C ILE A 127 11.45 -4.92 3.95
N SER A 128 11.62 -3.89 4.76
CA SER A 128 11.89 -2.54 4.28
C SER A 128 13.13 -1.93 4.92
N LEU A 129 13.92 -1.24 4.14
CA LEU A 129 14.98 -0.37 4.61
C LEU A 129 14.39 1.01 4.89
N LYS A 130 14.56 1.49 6.12
CA LYS A 130 14.14 2.82 6.56
C LYS A 130 15.37 3.72 6.60
N TYR A 131 15.39 4.76 5.74
CA TYR A 131 16.40 5.82 5.80
C TYR A 131 15.85 7.03 6.56
N LYS A 132 16.51 7.41 7.64
CA LYS A 132 16.07 8.44 8.60
C LYS A 132 16.94 9.68 8.48
N SER A 133 16.32 10.86 8.54
CA SER A 133 17.04 12.12 8.79
C SER A 133 17.59 12.15 10.22
N ASP A 134 18.41 13.11 10.51
CA ASP A 134 18.76 13.45 11.88
C ASP A 134 17.51 13.89 12.64
N ARG A 135 17.50 13.62 13.94
CA ARG A 135 16.40 14.03 14.81
C ARG A 135 16.47 15.52 15.08
N TYR A 136 15.40 16.22 14.75
CA TYR A 136 15.23 17.62 15.10
C TYR A 136 14.17 17.74 16.21
N ASN A 137 14.59 18.15 17.41
CA ASN A 137 13.75 18.13 18.61
C ASN A 137 13.11 16.73 18.83
N ASN A 138 11.79 16.67 18.79
CA ASN A 138 11.02 15.46 18.97
C ASN A 138 10.41 14.95 17.66
N GLY A 139 10.99 15.32 16.51
CA GLY A 139 10.55 14.89 15.19
C GLY A 139 11.69 14.38 14.32
N ARG A 140 11.38 13.51 13.37
CA ARG A 140 12.31 12.95 12.38
C ARG A 140 11.55 12.53 11.14
N ALA A 141 11.98 12.94 9.96
CA ALA A 141 11.45 12.45 8.70
C ALA A 141 12.22 11.20 8.24
N TYR A 142 11.56 10.34 7.45
CA TYR A 142 12.18 9.18 6.85
C TYR A 142 11.49 8.73 5.59
N ILE A 143 12.22 7.95 4.81
CA ILE A 143 11.70 7.21 3.66
C ILE A 143 11.87 5.71 3.89
N LEU A 144 10.95 4.94 3.30
CA LEU A 144 10.93 3.49 3.34
C LEU A 144 11.01 2.96 1.92
N THR A 145 11.79 1.92 1.72
CA THR A 145 11.77 1.16 0.48
C THR A 145 12.01 -0.31 0.79
N GLY A 146 11.34 -1.20 0.09
CA GLY A 146 11.49 -2.62 0.36
C GLY A 146 10.67 -3.52 -0.55
N ILE A 147 10.68 -4.78 -0.19
CA ILE A 147 9.88 -5.84 -0.82
C ILE A 147 8.86 -6.35 0.17
N LYS A 148 7.70 -6.73 -0.34
CA LYS A 148 6.60 -7.29 0.44
C LYS A 148 6.14 -8.60 -0.20
N TYR A 149 6.16 -9.66 0.58
CA TYR A 149 5.48 -10.90 0.24
C TYR A 149 4.05 -10.84 0.76
N SER A 150 3.08 -11.21 -0.06
CA SER A 150 1.66 -11.21 0.26
C SER A 150 1.05 -12.57 -0.06
N LEU A 151 0.40 -13.17 0.91
CA LEU A 151 -0.30 -14.45 0.81
C LEU A 151 -1.78 -14.25 1.08
N ASP A 152 -2.63 -14.53 0.09
CA ASP A 152 -4.08 -14.46 0.21
C ASP A 152 -4.62 -15.75 0.84
N LEU A 153 -5.17 -15.64 2.05
CA LEU A 153 -5.77 -16.76 2.78
C LEU A 153 -7.18 -17.11 2.27
N ALA A 154 -7.88 -16.13 1.70
CA ALA A 154 -9.24 -16.28 1.18
C ALA A 154 -9.24 -16.62 -0.33
N SER A 155 -8.08 -16.96 -0.90
CA SER A 155 -7.95 -17.22 -2.34
C SER A 155 -8.86 -18.35 -2.82
N GLN A 156 -9.72 -18.03 -3.77
CA GLN A 156 -10.66 -18.97 -4.41
C GLN A 156 -10.04 -19.75 -5.58
N ARG A 157 -8.72 -19.88 -5.62
CA ARG A 157 -7.99 -20.52 -6.73
C ARG A 157 -8.46 -21.94 -7.05
N ASN A 158 -8.85 -22.70 -6.03
CA ASN A 158 -9.14 -24.14 -6.12
C ASN A 158 -10.62 -24.48 -5.89
N ILE A 159 -11.52 -23.51 -5.94
CA ILE A 159 -12.95 -23.77 -5.79
C ILE A 159 -13.49 -24.27 -7.13
N ASP A 160 -14.21 -25.41 -7.11
CA ASP A 160 -15.01 -25.84 -8.24
C ASP A 160 -16.15 -24.86 -8.42
N ASP A 161 -16.21 -24.25 -9.59
CA ASP A 161 -17.06 -23.08 -9.85
C ASP A 161 -18.56 -23.39 -9.82
N ASN A 162 -18.98 -24.66 -9.80
CA ASN A 162 -20.40 -25.09 -9.82
C ASN A 162 -21.29 -24.17 -10.68
N GLY A 163 -20.75 -23.59 -11.78
CA GLY A 163 -21.44 -22.65 -12.64
C GLY A 163 -21.38 -21.19 -12.17
N LEU A 164 -20.64 -20.86 -11.08
CA LEU A 164 -20.36 -19.48 -10.70
C LEU A 164 -19.10 -19.02 -11.43
N GLU A 165 -19.25 -18.05 -12.32
CA GLU A 165 -18.13 -17.46 -13.08
C GLU A 165 -17.28 -16.55 -12.19
N ILE A 166 -16.28 -17.12 -11.52
CA ILE A 166 -15.38 -16.42 -10.59
C ILE A 166 -14.05 -16.17 -11.27
N VAL A 167 -13.54 -14.95 -11.17
CA VAL A 167 -12.18 -14.63 -11.64
C VAL A 167 -11.16 -15.22 -10.68
N LYS A 168 -10.47 -16.28 -11.12
CA LYS A 168 -9.43 -16.95 -10.31
C LYS A 168 -8.13 -16.15 -10.34
N ILE A 169 -7.61 -15.85 -9.16
CA ILE A 169 -6.33 -15.16 -9.00
C ILE A 169 -5.33 -16.01 -8.20
N LYS A 170 -4.04 -15.80 -8.46
CA LYS A 170 -2.98 -16.49 -7.73
C LYS A 170 -3.00 -16.07 -6.26
N LYS A 171 -2.69 -17.05 -5.40
CA LYS A 171 -2.71 -16.92 -3.95
C LYS A 171 -1.57 -16.03 -3.41
N ASP A 172 -0.41 -16.02 -4.08
CA ASP A 172 0.80 -15.35 -3.62
C ASP A 172 1.22 -14.23 -4.58
N ASP A 173 1.70 -13.14 -4.02
CA ASP A 173 2.23 -11.99 -4.76
C ASP A 173 3.51 -11.47 -4.12
N PHE A 174 4.38 -10.90 -4.95
CA PHE A 174 5.56 -10.14 -4.54
C PHE A 174 5.40 -8.70 -5.01
N LEU A 175 5.56 -7.77 -4.06
CA LEU A 175 5.37 -6.35 -4.31
C LEU A 175 6.63 -5.58 -3.94
N PHE A 176 6.88 -4.51 -4.67
CA PHE A 176 7.77 -3.45 -4.25
C PHE A 176 6.98 -2.44 -3.43
N GLU A 177 7.53 -2.00 -2.31
CA GLU A 177 6.93 -0.99 -1.44
C GLU A 177 7.87 0.21 -1.33
N ILE A 178 7.30 1.41 -1.46
CA ILE A 178 7.97 2.67 -1.18
C ILE A 178 7.05 3.53 -0.33
N GLY A 179 7.64 4.27 0.62
CA GLY A 179 6.86 5.12 1.50
C GLY A 179 7.67 6.23 2.12
N LEU A 180 6.97 7.11 2.77
CA LEU A 180 7.52 8.21 3.57
C LEU A 180 6.75 8.32 4.88
N GLY A 181 7.41 8.82 5.90
CA GLY A 181 6.80 9.00 7.21
C GLY A 181 7.55 10.00 8.07
N ILE A 182 6.95 10.31 9.19
CA ILE A 182 7.51 11.19 10.21
C ILE A 182 7.42 10.48 11.55
N ASP A 183 8.55 10.36 12.25
CA ASP A 183 8.59 9.90 13.64
C ASP A 183 8.35 11.09 14.58
N PHE A 184 7.37 10.98 15.46
CA PHE A 184 7.12 11.89 16.58
C PHE A 184 7.48 11.17 17.88
N TYR A 185 8.47 11.69 18.60
CA TYR A 185 8.87 11.17 19.88
C TYR A 185 8.00 11.80 20.98
N LEU A 186 6.99 11.07 21.41
CA LEU A 186 6.14 11.45 22.53
C LEU A 186 6.81 11.06 23.86
N PRO A 187 6.32 11.51 25.02
CA PRO A 187 6.96 11.20 26.30
C PRO A 187 7.11 9.70 26.60
N TYR A 188 6.16 8.86 26.12
CA TYR A 188 6.09 7.44 26.48
C TYR A 188 6.29 6.48 25.29
N PHE A 189 6.06 6.94 24.06
CA PHE A 189 6.16 6.11 22.86
C PHE A 189 6.51 6.96 21.64
N LYS A 190 6.96 6.31 20.60
CA LYS A 190 7.16 6.92 19.29
C LYS A 190 5.93 6.67 18.43
N PHE A 191 5.36 7.73 17.90
CA PHE A 191 4.23 7.71 16.96
C PHE A 191 4.71 8.07 15.57
N SER A 192 4.35 7.25 14.57
CA SER A 192 4.80 7.53 13.20
C SER A 192 3.69 7.33 12.19
N PRO A 193 3.10 8.42 11.66
CA PRO A 193 2.27 8.36 10.46
C PRO A 193 3.12 8.06 9.23
N GLU A 194 2.62 7.18 8.36
CA GLU A 194 3.28 6.70 7.15
C GLU A 194 2.33 6.71 5.96
N LEU A 195 2.85 7.11 4.80
CA LEU A 195 2.19 6.95 3.51
C LEU A 195 3.01 5.98 2.67
N LYS A 196 2.38 4.92 2.18
CA LYS A 196 3.05 3.86 1.42
C LYS A 196 2.30 3.55 0.13
N THR A 197 3.04 3.20 -0.91
CA THR A 197 2.48 2.69 -2.16
C THR A 197 3.17 1.38 -2.55
N ASN A 198 2.40 0.47 -3.14
CA ASN A 198 2.83 -0.87 -3.48
C ASN A 198 2.62 -1.15 -4.96
N PHE A 199 3.56 -1.90 -5.56
CA PHE A 199 3.51 -2.30 -6.96
C PHE A 199 3.83 -3.80 -7.07
N GLY A 200 2.85 -4.60 -7.53
CA GLY A 200 3.02 -6.03 -7.73
C GLY A 200 3.86 -6.35 -8.97
N PHE A 201 4.76 -7.32 -8.83
CA PHE A 201 5.59 -7.80 -9.94
C PHE A 201 4.92 -8.93 -10.71
N LYS A 202 4.17 -9.78 -10.01
CA LYS A 202 3.56 -10.97 -10.59
C LYS A 202 2.33 -10.65 -11.43
N ASN A 203 2.11 -11.44 -12.48
CA ASN A 203 0.81 -11.54 -13.12
C ASN A 203 -0.05 -12.53 -12.31
N LEU A 204 -1.13 -12.03 -11.74
CA LEU A 204 -2.01 -12.77 -10.84
C LEU A 204 -3.11 -13.55 -11.57
N VAL A 205 -3.34 -13.30 -12.86
CA VAL A 205 -4.36 -14.03 -13.63
C VAL A 205 -4.04 -15.53 -13.62
N VAL A 206 -5.07 -16.32 -13.31
CA VAL A 206 -5.12 -17.75 -13.58
C VAL A 206 -5.98 -17.93 -14.83
N ASN A 207 -5.38 -18.42 -15.91
CA ASN A 207 -6.12 -18.70 -17.14
C ASN A 207 -6.87 -20.03 -16.96
N ASP A 208 -8.17 -19.97 -16.71
CA ASP A 208 -9.08 -21.09 -16.55
C ASP A 208 -9.95 -21.34 -17.79
N GLY A 209 -9.69 -20.57 -18.89
CA GLY A 209 -10.45 -20.65 -20.12
C GLY A 209 -11.78 -19.89 -20.12
N SER A 210 -12.13 -19.21 -19.01
CA SER A 210 -13.31 -18.34 -18.95
C SER A 210 -13.13 -17.09 -19.82
N ILE A 211 -14.24 -16.49 -20.27
CA ILE A 211 -14.26 -15.23 -21.04
C ILE A 211 -13.53 -14.13 -20.25
N TYR A 212 -13.72 -14.10 -18.94
CA TYR A 212 -13.11 -13.11 -18.05
C TYR A 212 -11.58 -13.24 -17.99
N SER A 213 -11.05 -14.46 -17.88
CA SER A 213 -9.61 -14.70 -17.79
C SER A 213 -8.90 -14.53 -19.13
N ARG A 214 -9.55 -14.91 -20.26
CA ARG A 214 -8.99 -14.77 -21.61
C ARG A 214 -8.88 -13.30 -22.06
N SER A 215 -9.77 -12.44 -21.58
CA SER A 215 -9.79 -11.01 -21.89
C SER A 215 -8.70 -10.20 -21.17
N ILE A 216 -8.08 -10.77 -20.12
CA ILE A 216 -7.03 -10.12 -19.32
C ILE A 216 -5.65 -10.67 -19.67
N LYS A 217 -4.78 -9.86 -20.28
CA LYS A 217 -3.39 -10.21 -20.55
C LYS A 217 -2.53 -10.20 -19.27
N SER A 218 -2.73 -9.22 -18.40
CA SER A 218 -1.98 -9.07 -17.16
C SER A 218 -2.78 -8.37 -16.07
N LEU A 219 -2.74 -8.92 -14.87
CA LEU A 219 -3.36 -8.41 -13.67
C LEU A 219 -2.30 -8.27 -12.58
N LYS A 220 -1.94 -7.05 -12.20
CA LYS A 220 -0.94 -6.78 -11.17
C LYS A 220 -1.54 -5.98 -10.03
N THR A 221 -1.14 -6.29 -8.81
CA THR A 221 -1.56 -5.52 -7.63
C THR A 221 -0.97 -4.12 -7.65
N ARG A 222 -1.79 -3.15 -7.30
CA ARG A 222 -1.39 -1.79 -6.98
C ARG A 222 -2.10 -1.37 -5.71
N GLY A 223 -1.40 -0.66 -4.81
CA GLY A 223 -2.02 -0.25 -3.56
C GLY A 223 -1.44 1.01 -2.98
N PHE A 224 -2.25 1.64 -2.16
CA PHE A 224 -1.89 2.77 -1.34
C PHE A 224 -2.29 2.48 0.10
N THR A 225 -1.42 2.84 1.05
CA THR A 225 -1.66 2.58 2.48
C THR A 225 -1.30 3.82 3.29
N ILE A 226 -2.20 4.21 4.17
CA ILE A 226 -1.94 5.15 5.25
C ILE A 226 -1.86 4.32 6.52
N SER A 227 -0.74 4.38 7.22
CA SER A 227 -0.54 3.63 8.46
C SER A 227 0.01 4.50 9.57
N PHE A 228 -0.25 4.07 10.78
CA PHE A 228 0.20 4.66 12.02
C PHE A 228 0.95 3.59 12.80
N THR A 229 2.20 3.84 13.13
CA THR A 229 2.98 2.93 13.98
C THR A 229 3.19 3.52 15.36
N PHE A 230 3.21 2.65 16.34
CA PHE A 230 3.38 2.95 17.76
C PHE A 230 4.50 2.05 18.29
N GLU A 231 5.63 2.64 18.69
CA GLU A 231 6.84 1.93 19.10
C GLU A 231 7.37 2.47 20.44
#